data_56b58936d38279a17ab6808654e7a040
#
_entry.id   56b58936d38279a17ab6808654e7a040
#
_cell.length_a   1.000
_cell.length_b   1.000
_cell.length_c   1.000
_cell.angle_alpha   90.00
_cell.angle_beta   90.00
_cell.angle_gamma   90.00
#
_symmetry.space_group_name_H-M   'P 1'
#
loop_
_entity.id
_entity.type
_entity.pdbx_description
1 polymer ?
#
loop_
_entity_poly.entity_id
_entity_poly.type
_entity_poly.pdbx_seq_one_letter_code
_entity_poly.pdbx_strand_id
1 'polypeptide(L)'
;MKIFIKIIIFFCITSVLTIQNTSAEEKIKIGLLVPITGQNSEIGKSIIKSVRLAVNKINNPSIEIFPKDTASNPEITLKNAKKLYESGIKIIIGPVFNENLIYLDELQDVT
;
A
#
# COMPACT_ATOMS: atom_id res chain seq x y z
N MET A 1 -44.18 -17.59 -31.26
CA MET A 1 -43.82 -16.21 -30.93
C MET A 1 -43.95 -15.89 -29.43
N LYS A 2 -45.04 -16.15 -28.79
CA LYS A 2 -45.21 -15.87 -27.34
C LYS A 2 -44.26 -16.65 -26.42
N ILE A 3 -43.88 -17.86 -26.79
CA ILE A 3 -42.90 -18.70 -26.05
C ILE A 3 -41.48 -18.17 -26.22
N PHE A 4 -41.11 -17.70 -27.41
CA PHE A 4 -39.80 -17.10 -27.69
C PHE A 4 -39.57 -15.81 -26.88
N ILE A 5 -40.57 -14.97 -26.77
CA ILE A 5 -40.54 -13.73 -25.98
C ILE A 5 -40.38 -14.05 -24.49
N LYS A 6 -41.07 -15.07 -23.98
CA LYS A 6 -40.92 -15.52 -22.59
C LYS A 6 -39.53 -16.06 -22.28
N ILE A 7 -38.93 -16.78 -23.21
CA ILE A 7 -37.56 -17.30 -23.07
C ILE A 7 -36.54 -16.16 -23.08
N ILE A 8 -36.70 -15.16 -23.94
CA ILE A 8 -35.81 -14.01 -24.00
C ILE A 8 -35.91 -13.16 -22.72
N ILE A 9 -37.11 -12.95 -22.21
CA ILE A 9 -37.34 -12.21 -20.95
C ILE A 9 -36.74 -12.98 -19.77
N PHE A 10 -36.90 -14.31 -19.73
CA PHE A 10 -36.28 -15.14 -18.69
C PHE A 10 -34.77 -15.11 -18.75
N PHE A 11 -34.17 -15.12 -19.94
CA PHE A 11 -32.73 -15.04 -20.13
C PHE A 11 -32.18 -13.65 -19.76
N CYS A 12 -32.89 -12.55 -20.04
CA CYS A 12 -32.53 -11.21 -19.61
C CYS A 12 -32.60 -11.03 -18.09
N ILE A 13 -33.59 -11.63 -17.42
CA ILE A 13 -33.74 -11.54 -15.96
C ILE A 13 -32.59 -12.29 -15.26
N THR A 14 -32.16 -13.43 -15.79
CA THR A 14 -31.04 -14.18 -15.21
C THR A 14 -29.69 -13.48 -15.38
N SER A 15 -29.48 -12.69 -16.44
CA SER A 15 -28.25 -11.94 -16.65
C SER A 15 -28.10 -10.70 -15.75
N VAL A 16 -29.21 -10.15 -15.23
CA VAL A 16 -29.17 -8.99 -14.32
C VAL A 16 -28.83 -9.37 -12.89
N LEU A 17 -29.06 -10.64 -12.50
CA LEU A 17 -28.79 -11.13 -11.13
C LEU A 17 -27.30 -11.42 -10.84
N THR A 18 -26.40 -11.30 -11.82
CA THR A 18 -24.97 -11.58 -11.64
C THR A 18 -24.11 -10.33 -11.48
N ILE A 19 -24.70 -9.15 -11.29
CA ILE A 19 -23.93 -7.98 -10.84
C ILE A 19 -23.67 -8.18 -9.34
N GLN A 20 -22.74 -9.08 -9.05
CA GLN A 20 -22.13 -9.09 -7.73
C GLN A 20 -21.31 -7.81 -7.62
N ASN A 21 -21.76 -6.90 -6.75
CA ASN A 21 -20.95 -5.82 -6.27
C ASN A 21 -19.75 -6.45 -5.55
N THR A 22 -18.68 -6.72 -6.29
CA THR A 22 -17.37 -6.90 -5.69
C THR A 22 -16.98 -5.54 -5.13
N SER A 23 -17.40 -5.25 -3.92
CA SER A 23 -16.83 -4.19 -3.12
C SER A 23 -15.36 -4.54 -2.99
N ALA A 24 -14.51 -3.89 -3.77
CA ALA A 24 -13.07 -4.01 -3.60
C ALA A 24 -12.78 -3.50 -2.19
N GLU A 25 -12.41 -4.41 -1.30
CA GLU A 25 -12.04 -4.07 0.08
C GLU A 25 -10.89 -3.05 0.01
N GLU A 26 -11.11 -1.86 0.57
CA GLU A 26 -10.14 -0.78 0.50
C GLU A 26 -8.88 -1.20 1.26
N LYS A 27 -7.74 -1.29 0.54
CA LYS A 27 -6.46 -1.68 1.11
C LYS A 27 -5.83 -0.54 1.88
N ILE A 28 -5.42 -0.79 3.11
CA ILE A 28 -4.65 0.13 3.93
C ILE A 28 -3.18 -0.08 3.57
N LYS A 29 -2.65 0.82 2.75
CA LYS A 29 -1.25 0.77 2.29
C LYS A 29 -0.37 1.59 3.21
N ILE A 30 0.66 0.96 3.76
CA ILE A 30 1.61 1.60 4.67
C ILE A 30 3.02 1.50 4.07
N GLY A 31 3.63 2.63 3.78
CA GLY A 31 5.04 2.73 3.38
C GLY A 31 5.95 2.60 4.60
N LEU A 32 7.08 1.95 4.43
CA LEU A 32 8.07 1.79 5.47
C LEU A 32 9.45 2.22 4.96
N LEU A 33 9.95 3.36 5.45
CA LEU A 33 11.26 3.90 5.09
C LEU A 33 12.31 3.41 6.09
N VAL A 34 13.12 2.44 5.68
CA VAL A 34 14.12 1.80 6.54
C VAL A 34 15.43 1.55 5.77
N PRO A 35 16.58 1.51 6.43
CA PRO A 35 17.84 1.16 5.78
C PRO A 35 17.87 -0.34 5.48
N ILE A 36 17.60 -0.72 4.22
CA ILE A 36 17.65 -2.13 3.79
C ILE A 36 19.06 -2.50 3.33
N THR A 37 19.79 -1.54 2.81
CA THR A 37 21.20 -1.71 2.37
C THR A 37 22.13 -0.84 3.19
N GLY A 38 23.44 -1.11 3.06
CA GLY A 38 24.50 -0.36 3.75
C GLY A 38 24.76 -0.82 5.19
N GLN A 39 25.50 -0.01 5.91
CA GLN A 39 26.00 -0.34 7.26
C GLN A 39 24.89 -0.63 8.27
N ASN A 40 23.75 0.03 8.14
CA ASN A 40 22.61 -0.09 9.06
C ASN A 40 21.55 -1.10 8.59
N SER A 41 21.85 -1.94 7.61
CA SER A 41 20.89 -2.87 6.99
C SER A 41 20.26 -3.85 7.99
N GLU A 42 20.99 -4.28 9.01
CA GLU A 42 20.46 -5.19 10.02
C GLU A 42 19.34 -4.55 10.86
N ILE A 43 19.45 -3.24 11.13
CA ILE A 43 18.40 -2.48 11.82
C ILE A 43 17.12 -2.46 10.93
N GLY A 44 17.28 -2.13 9.66
CA GLY A 44 16.17 -2.07 8.72
C GLY A 44 15.46 -3.41 8.56
N LYS A 45 16.21 -4.50 8.41
CA LYS A 45 15.67 -5.87 8.32
C LYS A 45 14.92 -6.26 9.58
N SER A 46 15.45 -5.91 10.77
CA SER A 46 14.80 -6.18 12.06
C SER A 46 13.48 -5.43 12.19
N ILE A 47 13.43 -4.17 11.76
CA ILE A 47 12.19 -3.37 11.77
C ILE A 47 11.16 -3.98 10.81
N ILE A 48 11.53 -4.34 9.57
CA ILE A 48 10.63 -4.99 8.62
C ILE A 48 10.03 -6.27 9.22
N LYS A 49 10.86 -7.09 9.83
CA LYS A 49 10.42 -8.33 10.49
C LYS A 49 9.42 -8.04 11.61
N SER A 50 9.70 -7.05 12.45
CA SER A 50 8.83 -6.66 13.57
C SER A 50 7.48 -6.12 13.08
N VAL A 51 7.49 -5.27 12.05
CA VAL A 51 6.25 -4.73 11.46
C VAL A 51 5.42 -5.85 10.84
N ARG A 52 6.03 -6.79 10.12
CA ARG A 52 5.33 -7.95 9.56
C ARG A 52 4.71 -8.83 10.65
N LEU A 53 5.42 -9.06 11.73
CA LEU A 53 4.88 -9.81 12.88
C LEU A 53 3.69 -9.11 13.52
N ALA A 54 3.76 -7.79 13.67
CA ALA A 54 2.66 -6.98 14.19
C ALA A 54 1.42 -7.05 13.27
N VAL A 55 1.61 -6.89 11.95
CA VAL A 55 0.52 -6.99 10.97
C VAL A 55 -0.11 -8.38 10.97
N ASN A 56 0.70 -9.43 11.03
CA ASN A 56 0.20 -10.80 11.13
C ASN A 56 -0.62 -11.03 12.41
N LYS A 57 -0.19 -10.42 13.53
CA LYS A 57 -0.92 -10.51 14.80
C LYS A 57 -2.26 -9.78 14.76
N ILE A 58 -2.34 -8.66 14.03
CA ILE A 58 -3.59 -7.93 13.80
C ILE A 58 -4.56 -8.77 12.96
N ASN A 59 -4.01 -9.64 12.10
CA ASN A 59 -4.77 -10.55 11.23
C ASN A 59 -5.83 -9.82 10.36
N ASN A 60 -5.46 -8.65 9.84
CA ASN A 60 -6.30 -7.89 8.92
C ASN A 60 -5.70 -7.99 7.49
N PRO A 61 -6.36 -8.70 6.56
CA PRO A 61 -5.86 -8.89 5.20
C PRO A 61 -5.85 -7.61 4.36
N SER A 62 -6.52 -6.55 4.83
CA SER A 62 -6.56 -5.25 4.14
C SER A 62 -5.28 -4.44 4.35
N ILE A 63 -4.41 -4.81 5.31
CA ILE A 63 -3.17 -4.09 5.58
C ILE A 63 -2.04 -4.62 4.70
N GLU A 64 -1.44 -3.73 3.92
CA GLU A 64 -0.29 -4.02 3.06
C GLU A 64 0.90 -3.12 3.42
N ILE A 65 2.08 -3.72 3.58
CA ILE A 65 3.33 -3.01 3.93
C ILE A 65 4.24 -2.92 2.71
N PHE A 66 4.72 -1.72 2.42
CA PHE A 66 5.60 -1.39 1.32
C PHE A 66 6.95 -0.88 1.82
N PRO A 67 7.94 -1.75 2.08
CA PRO A 67 9.27 -1.34 2.50
C PRO A 67 10.01 -0.64 1.35
N LYS A 68 10.68 0.45 1.66
CA LYS A 68 11.58 1.18 0.77
C LYS A 68 12.90 1.46 1.48
N ASP A 69 13.98 1.28 0.73
CA ASP A 69 15.33 1.48 1.23
C ASP A 69 15.65 2.96 1.39
N THR A 70 16.14 3.33 2.55
CA THR A 70 16.73 4.67 2.78
C THR A 70 18.23 4.68 2.54
N ALA A 71 18.89 3.52 2.56
CA ALA A 71 20.34 3.37 2.56
C ALA A 71 21.04 4.30 3.57
N SER A 72 20.34 4.74 4.62
CA SER A 72 20.79 5.77 5.57
C SER A 72 21.22 7.08 4.88
N ASN A 73 20.58 7.44 3.76
CA ASN A 73 20.90 8.58 2.92
C ASN A 73 19.66 9.47 2.72
N PRO A 74 19.75 10.80 2.97
CA PRO A 74 18.59 11.70 2.88
C PRO A 74 18.01 11.81 1.46
N GLU A 75 18.83 11.83 0.42
CA GLU A 75 18.38 11.95 -0.97
C GLU A 75 17.65 10.68 -1.44
N ILE A 76 18.17 9.51 -1.08
CA ILE A 76 17.53 8.22 -1.36
C ILE A 76 16.21 8.12 -0.59
N THR A 77 16.19 8.58 0.64
CA THR A 77 14.99 8.65 1.48
C THR A 77 13.92 9.49 0.82
N LEU A 78 14.23 10.72 0.42
CA LEU A 78 13.30 11.61 -0.29
C LEU A 78 12.78 10.97 -1.58
N LYS A 79 13.67 10.44 -2.41
CA LYS A 79 13.31 9.77 -3.67
C LYS A 79 12.31 8.64 -3.44
N ASN A 80 12.54 7.82 -2.43
CA ASN A 80 11.68 6.68 -2.14
C ASN A 80 10.38 7.09 -1.43
N ALA A 81 10.40 8.15 -0.62
CA ALA A 81 9.19 8.75 -0.06
C ALA A 81 8.27 9.31 -1.17
N LYS A 82 8.83 10.04 -2.14
CA LYS A 82 8.08 10.53 -3.31
C LYS A 82 7.43 9.37 -4.09
N LYS A 83 8.16 8.29 -4.34
CA LYS A 83 7.60 7.10 -5.02
C LYS A 83 6.45 6.44 -4.25
N LEU A 84 6.53 6.38 -2.92
CA LEU A 84 5.45 5.88 -2.09
C LEU A 84 4.21 6.77 -2.23
N TYR A 85 4.39 8.08 -2.14
CA TYR A 85 3.32 9.06 -2.28
C TYR A 85 2.65 8.99 -3.67
N GLU A 86 3.44 8.97 -4.74
CA GLU A 86 2.96 8.83 -6.14
C GLU A 86 2.19 7.52 -6.36
N SER A 87 2.52 6.48 -5.60
CA SER A 87 1.80 5.19 -5.61
C SER A 87 0.49 5.22 -4.78
N GLY A 88 0.09 6.38 -4.27
CA GLY A 88 -1.12 6.56 -3.47
C GLY A 88 -0.98 6.10 -2.02
N ILE A 89 0.25 5.90 -1.53
CA ILE A 89 0.52 5.52 -0.13
C ILE A 89 0.64 6.79 0.70
N LYS A 90 -0.34 7.04 1.57
CA LYS A 90 -0.43 8.25 2.39
C LYS A 90 0.10 8.07 3.81
N ILE A 91 0.24 6.83 4.27
CA ILE A 91 0.76 6.52 5.60
C ILE A 91 2.19 6.00 5.40
N ILE A 92 3.17 6.73 5.93
CA ILE A 92 4.57 6.36 5.87
C ILE A 92 5.13 6.30 7.29
N ILE A 93 5.78 5.20 7.62
CA ILE A 93 6.50 4.99 8.88
C ILE A 93 8.00 5.10 8.61
N GLY A 94 8.68 5.93 9.37
CA GLY A 94 10.10 6.24 9.19
C GLY A 94 10.34 7.66 8.69
N PRO A 95 11.56 8.01 8.34
CA PRO A 95 12.78 7.19 8.38
C PRO A 95 13.29 6.90 9.80
N VAL A 96 14.20 5.92 9.91
CA VAL A 96 14.76 5.48 11.21
C VAL A 96 15.69 6.54 11.81
N PHE A 97 16.47 7.20 10.97
CA PHE A 97 17.46 8.19 11.39
C PHE A 97 16.98 9.61 11.08
N ASN A 98 17.14 10.52 12.03
CA ASN A 98 16.72 11.91 11.91
C ASN A 98 17.43 12.68 10.78
N GLU A 99 18.69 12.34 10.49
CA GLU A 99 19.44 12.93 9.39
C GLU A 99 18.74 12.74 8.04
N ASN A 100 17.97 11.69 7.91
CA ASN A 100 17.23 11.38 6.69
C ASN A 100 15.94 12.20 6.53
N LEU A 101 15.56 12.99 7.53
CA LEU A 101 14.39 13.87 7.48
C LEU A 101 14.63 15.19 6.74
N ILE A 102 15.90 15.58 6.54
CA ILE A 102 16.30 16.93 6.09
C ILE A 102 15.54 17.41 4.84
N TYR A 103 15.23 16.52 3.91
CA TYR A 103 14.56 16.88 2.67
C TYR A 103 13.08 16.49 2.63
N LEU A 104 12.53 15.86 3.68
CA LEU A 104 11.15 15.39 3.65
C LEU A 104 10.13 16.54 3.75
N ASP A 105 10.53 17.70 4.22
CA ASP A 105 9.68 18.90 4.23
C ASP A 105 9.25 19.30 2.81
N GLU A 106 10.05 18.97 1.79
CA GLU A 106 9.68 19.19 0.39
C GLU A 106 8.41 18.42 -0.04
N LEU A 107 8.00 17.39 0.69
CA LEU A 107 6.77 16.66 0.40
C LEU A 107 5.52 17.39 0.86
N GLN A 108 5.64 18.36 1.77
CA GLN A 108 4.50 19.15 2.29
C GLN A 108 4.01 20.19 1.26
N ASP A 109 4.90 20.62 0.36
CA ASP A 109 4.57 21.62 -0.67
C ASP A 109 3.82 21.00 -1.87
N VAL A 110 3.60 19.67 -1.89
CA VAL A 110 2.94 18.95 -2.98
C VAL A 110 1.47 18.63 -2.66
N THR A 111 1.01 18.97 -1.47
CA THR A 111 -0.38 18.80 -1.03
C THR A 111 -1.12 20.12 -1.09
#